data_aa0652dafe72cf711dbf061d9fe793a3
#
_entry.id   aa0652dafe72cf711dbf061d9fe793a3
#
_cell.length_a   1.000
_cell.length_b   1.000
_cell.length_c   1.000
_cell.angle_alpha   90.00
_cell.angle_beta   90.00
_cell.angle_gamma   90.00
#
_symmetry.space_group_name_H-M   'P 1'
#
loop_
_entity.id
_entity.type
_entity.pdbx_description
1 polymer ?
#
loop_
_entity_poly.entity_id
_entity_poly.type
_entity_poly.pdbx_seq_one_letter_code
_entity_poly.pdbx_strand_id
1 'polypeptide(L)'
;MIDYTVQTVKTDNFEMDYLKFGTGARTLVLLPGMSLKSTMGLASMVVDSYKIFADDFTVYMFDRKKNFGESYPMEQMAADTAEAMDALGIERACFIGISQGGMISQIIAEQYPQKVERLALGCSAARLNDMSRAVMTEWKRLAEARDIEALCSNFIDKVFSAETIRKYKKSLMRMNTNDD
;
A
#
# COMPACT_ATOMS: atom_id res chain seq x y z
N MET A 1 12.95 0.23 -20.85
CA MET A 1 12.21 -0.40 -19.72
C MET A 1 13.01 -0.05 -18.48
N ILE A 2 12.36 0.38 -17.40
CA ILE A 2 13.09 0.69 -16.15
C ILE A 2 13.35 -0.63 -15.45
N ASP A 3 14.60 -0.85 -15.04
CA ASP A 3 14.97 -2.02 -14.26
C ASP A 3 14.41 -1.89 -12.84
N TYR A 4 13.89 -2.97 -12.32
CA TYR A 4 13.37 -3.04 -10.96
C TYR A 4 13.67 -4.39 -10.30
N THR A 5 13.63 -4.40 -8.99
CA THR A 5 13.80 -5.62 -8.19
C THR A 5 12.72 -5.71 -7.13
N VAL A 6 12.24 -6.93 -6.90
CA VAL A 6 11.46 -7.28 -5.71
C VAL A 6 12.37 -8.03 -4.78
N GLN A 7 12.48 -7.55 -3.55
CA GLN A 7 13.40 -8.07 -2.53
C GLN A 7 12.68 -8.20 -1.20
N THR A 8 13.30 -8.88 -0.24
CA THR A 8 12.80 -8.99 1.13
C THR A 8 13.77 -8.29 2.07
N VAL A 9 13.29 -7.33 2.85
CA VAL A 9 14.00 -6.81 4.01
C VAL A 9 13.71 -7.71 5.22
N LYS A 10 14.76 -8.02 5.97
CA LYS A 10 14.68 -8.78 7.22
C LYS A 10 15.12 -7.91 8.37
N THR A 11 14.30 -7.86 9.39
CA THR A 11 14.61 -7.25 10.69
C THR A 11 14.64 -8.34 11.75
N ASP A 12 14.90 -7.98 13.00
CA ASP A 12 14.82 -8.93 14.12
C ASP A 12 13.36 -9.35 14.40
N ASN A 13 12.38 -8.57 13.93
CA ASN A 13 10.97 -8.71 14.28
C ASN A 13 10.12 -9.31 13.16
N PHE A 14 10.51 -9.11 11.89
CA PHE A 14 9.71 -9.53 10.73
C PHE A 14 10.52 -9.60 9.43
N GLU A 15 9.89 -10.17 8.41
CA GLU A 15 10.28 -10.05 7.00
C GLU A 15 9.21 -9.26 6.24
N MET A 16 9.64 -8.39 5.32
CA MET A 16 8.75 -7.58 4.49
C MET A 16 9.30 -7.49 3.07
N ASP A 17 8.44 -7.77 2.09
CA ASP A 17 8.83 -7.62 0.69
C ASP A 17 8.71 -6.15 0.26
N TYR A 18 9.59 -5.74 -0.62
CA TYR A 18 9.57 -4.42 -1.20
C TYR A 18 10.02 -4.43 -2.66
N LEU A 19 9.44 -3.52 -3.44
CA LEU A 19 9.85 -3.20 -4.79
C LEU A 19 10.85 -2.04 -4.72
N LYS A 20 11.92 -2.12 -5.52
CA LYS A 20 12.89 -1.04 -5.71
C LYS A 20 13.13 -0.77 -7.19
N PHE A 21 13.10 0.51 -7.58
CA PHE A 21 13.46 0.96 -8.93
C PHE A 21 13.94 2.41 -8.93
N GLY A 22 14.45 2.87 -10.07
CA GLY A 22 15.01 4.22 -10.21
C GLY A 22 16.43 4.35 -9.66
N THR A 23 17.12 5.43 -10.07
CA THR A 23 18.55 5.63 -9.78
C THR A 23 18.86 7.02 -9.22
N GLY A 24 17.81 7.82 -8.95
CA GLY A 24 17.97 9.16 -8.41
C GLY A 24 18.52 9.18 -6.99
N ALA A 25 19.15 10.27 -6.62
CA ALA A 25 19.80 10.44 -5.32
C ALA A 25 18.84 10.61 -4.14
N ARG A 26 17.60 11.00 -4.40
CA ARG A 26 16.56 11.17 -3.37
C ARG A 26 15.80 9.87 -3.19
N THR A 27 15.25 9.66 -2.00
CA THR A 27 14.42 8.49 -1.73
C THR A 27 12.94 8.84 -1.78
N LEU A 28 12.15 8.01 -2.46
CA LEU A 28 10.70 8.05 -2.49
C LEU A 28 10.13 6.73 -1.96
N VAL A 29 9.30 6.81 -0.94
CA VAL A 29 8.56 5.67 -0.40
C VAL A 29 7.13 5.73 -0.89
N LEU A 30 6.67 4.66 -1.53
CA LEU A 30 5.30 4.44 -1.93
C LEU A 30 4.61 3.52 -0.93
N LEU A 31 3.50 3.95 -0.35
CA LEU A 31 2.64 3.11 0.47
C LEU A 31 1.31 2.90 -0.25
N PRO A 32 1.03 1.68 -0.73
CA PRO A 32 -0.17 1.38 -1.48
C PRO A 32 -1.42 1.35 -0.59
N GLY A 33 -2.57 1.38 -1.22
CA GLY A 33 -3.86 1.17 -0.58
C GLY A 33 -4.01 -0.25 -0.01
N MET A 34 -5.16 -0.50 0.60
CA MET A 34 -5.52 -1.82 1.07
C MET A 34 -5.58 -2.81 -0.11
N SER A 35 -4.99 -3.97 0.09
CA SER A 35 -5.01 -5.08 -0.87
C SER A 35 -5.26 -6.39 -0.14
N LEU A 36 -5.97 -7.30 -0.78
CA LEU A 36 -6.19 -8.67 -0.28
C LEU A 36 -5.00 -9.60 -0.54
N LYS A 37 -4.14 -9.23 -1.48
CA LYS A 37 -2.94 -9.97 -1.88
C LYS A 37 -1.70 -9.08 -1.74
N SER A 38 -0.53 -9.70 -1.80
CA SER A 38 0.73 -8.95 -1.92
C SER A 38 0.71 -8.03 -3.14
N THR A 39 1.14 -6.79 -2.95
CA THR A 39 1.24 -5.81 -4.02
C THR A 39 2.44 -6.05 -4.94
N MET A 40 3.35 -6.95 -4.55
CA MET A 40 4.54 -7.28 -5.34
C MET A 40 4.19 -7.94 -6.68
N GLY A 41 3.07 -8.65 -6.77
CA GLY A 41 2.53 -9.16 -8.04
C GLY A 41 2.18 -8.08 -9.06
N LEU A 42 2.04 -6.82 -8.64
CA LEU A 42 1.75 -5.65 -9.48
C LEU A 42 3.00 -4.81 -9.78
N ALA A 43 4.20 -5.30 -9.47
CA ALA A 43 5.45 -4.54 -9.55
C ALA A 43 5.65 -3.85 -10.92
N SER A 44 5.46 -4.56 -12.01
CA SER A 44 5.60 -3.98 -13.37
C SER A 44 4.61 -2.82 -13.61
N MET A 45 3.36 -2.96 -13.18
CA MET A 45 2.34 -1.92 -13.31
C MET A 45 2.68 -0.69 -12.45
N VAL A 46 3.21 -0.92 -11.24
CA VAL A 46 3.66 0.16 -10.36
C VAL A 46 4.83 0.91 -10.97
N VAL A 47 5.84 0.20 -11.48
CA VAL A 47 6.99 0.82 -12.17
C VAL A 47 6.51 1.67 -13.35
N ASP A 48 5.62 1.17 -14.18
CA ASP A 48 5.05 1.92 -15.30
C ASP A 48 4.29 3.17 -14.87
N SER A 49 3.55 3.09 -13.77
CA SER A 49 2.74 4.21 -13.24
C SER A 49 3.58 5.31 -12.60
N TYR A 50 4.70 4.93 -11.98
CA TYR A 50 5.56 5.84 -11.22
C TYR A 50 6.92 6.11 -11.87
N LYS A 51 7.13 5.65 -13.11
CA LYS A 51 8.40 5.83 -13.85
C LYS A 51 8.86 7.28 -13.99
N ILE A 52 7.93 8.22 -13.94
CA ILE A 52 8.24 9.66 -13.98
C ILE A 52 9.18 10.10 -12.84
N PHE A 53 9.24 9.34 -11.76
CA PHE A 53 10.11 9.65 -10.62
C PHE A 53 11.46 8.95 -10.67
N ALA A 54 11.70 8.03 -11.63
CA ALA A 54 12.84 7.12 -11.59
C ALA A 54 14.21 7.80 -11.78
N ASP A 55 14.24 8.94 -12.48
CA ASP A 55 15.48 9.68 -12.72
C ASP A 55 15.90 10.52 -11.50
N ASP A 56 14.93 11.06 -10.76
CA ASP A 56 15.17 11.92 -9.60
C ASP A 56 15.22 11.16 -8.27
N PHE A 57 14.61 9.97 -8.23
CA PHE A 57 14.44 9.19 -7.00
C PHE A 57 14.88 7.73 -7.17
N THR A 58 15.43 7.19 -6.08
CA THR A 58 15.36 5.75 -5.82
C THR A 58 14.02 5.50 -5.13
N VAL A 59 13.16 4.72 -5.77
CA VAL A 59 11.78 4.48 -5.34
C VAL A 59 11.68 3.13 -4.63
N TYR A 60 11.06 3.12 -3.45
CA TYR A 60 10.74 1.92 -2.69
C TYR A 60 9.23 1.84 -2.51
N MET A 61 8.64 0.69 -2.77
CA MET A 61 7.27 0.39 -2.37
C MET A 61 7.28 -0.79 -1.41
N PHE A 62 6.87 -0.54 -0.17
CA PHE A 62 6.78 -1.58 0.86
C PHE A 62 5.43 -2.30 0.79
N ASP A 63 5.47 -3.61 0.98
CA ASP A 63 4.28 -4.44 1.21
C ASP A 63 3.93 -4.46 2.71
N ARG A 64 3.06 -5.36 3.10
CA ARG A 64 2.81 -5.69 4.52
C ARG A 64 3.85 -6.72 4.97
N LYS A 65 4.22 -6.71 6.26
CA LYS A 65 5.10 -7.75 6.79
C LYS A 65 4.49 -9.12 6.60
N LYS A 66 5.32 -10.14 6.44
CA LYS A 66 4.89 -11.52 6.38
C LYS A 66 4.40 -11.97 7.76
N ASN A 67 3.41 -12.86 7.79
CA ASN A 67 2.94 -13.51 9.01
C ASN A 67 2.47 -12.56 10.13
N PHE A 68 1.63 -11.59 9.79
CA PHE A 68 1.10 -10.59 10.74
C PHE A 68 -0.08 -11.08 11.59
N GLY A 69 -0.30 -12.28 11.90
CA GLY A 69 -1.33 -12.79 12.82
C GLY A 69 -2.75 -12.31 12.51
N GLU A 70 -3.63 -12.36 13.53
CA GLU A 70 -5.07 -12.03 13.40
C GLU A 70 -5.35 -10.53 13.33
N SER A 71 -4.47 -9.69 13.84
CA SER A 71 -4.64 -8.24 13.85
C SER A 71 -3.36 -7.53 13.43
N TYR A 72 -3.52 -6.52 12.58
CA TYR A 72 -2.41 -5.70 12.11
C TYR A 72 -2.86 -4.22 12.02
N PRO A 73 -2.85 -3.50 13.15
CA PRO A 73 -3.29 -2.12 13.22
C PRO A 73 -2.37 -1.19 12.43
N MET A 74 -2.89 -0.05 11.98
CA MET A 74 -2.14 0.90 11.14
C MET A 74 -0.92 1.50 11.86
N GLU A 75 -0.99 1.64 13.17
CA GLU A 75 0.14 2.08 14.00
C GLU A 75 1.30 1.08 13.93
N GLN A 76 0.98 -0.22 13.94
CA GLN A 76 2.00 -1.26 13.78
C GLN A 76 2.54 -1.29 12.35
N MET A 77 1.67 -1.07 11.33
CA MET A 77 2.11 -0.96 9.93
C MET A 77 3.07 0.21 9.74
N ALA A 78 2.83 1.33 10.42
CA ALA A 78 3.70 2.50 10.40
C ALA A 78 5.05 2.22 11.09
N ALA A 79 5.03 1.58 12.26
CA ALA A 79 6.25 1.19 12.98
C ALA A 79 7.09 0.19 12.17
N ASP A 80 6.47 -0.84 11.61
CA ASP A 80 7.15 -1.85 10.77
C ASP A 80 7.75 -1.20 9.50
N THR A 81 7.04 -0.25 8.90
CA THR A 81 7.59 0.50 7.74
C THR A 81 8.81 1.33 8.14
N ALA A 82 8.75 2.01 9.29
CA ALA A 82 9.88 2.79 9.81
C ALA A 82 11.09 1.89 10.12
N GLU A 83 10.87 0.72 10.72
CA GLU A 83 11.90 -0.27 11.01
C GLU A 83 12.50 -0.86 9.71
N ALA A 84 11.67 -1.16 8.70
CA ALA A 84 12.14 -1.61 7.40
C ALA A 84 13.01 -0.55 6.70
N MET A 85 12.65 0.74 6.83
CA MET A 85 13.48 1.85 6.33
C MET A 85 14.83 1.86 7.02
N ASP A 86 14.88 1.71 8.36
CA ASP A 86 16.15 1.66 9.11
C ASP A 86 17.02 0.50 8.68
N ALA A 87 16.45 -0.69 8.52
CA ALA A 87 17.17 -1.88 8.06
C ALA A 87 17.75 -1.74 6.64
N LEU A 88 17.15 -0.87 5.80
CA LEU A 88 17.63 -0.55 4.46
C LEU A 88 18.55 0.70 4.42
N GLY A 89 18.85 1.32 5.56
CA GLY A 89 19.66 2.53 5.64
C GLY A 89 18.94 3.77 5.09
N ILE A 90 17.60 3.77 5.05
CA ILE A 90 16.80 4.90 4.60
C ILE A 90 16.50 5.79 5.81
N GLU A 91 17.33 6.79 6.02
CA GLU A 91 17.16 7.71 7.15
C GLU A 91 15.96 8.62 6.97
N ARG A 92 15.74 9.13 5.75
CA ARG A 92 14.69 10.09 5.41
C ARG A 92 14.22 9.93 3.97
N ALA A 93 12.92 10.12 3.72
CA ALA A 93 12.33 9.96 2.39
C ALA A 93 11.17 10.93 2.13
N CYS A 94 10.88 11.18 0.85
CA CYS A 94 9.57 11.65 0.42
C CYS A 94 8.59 10.47 0.44
N PHE A 95 7.32 10.74 0.74
CA PHE A 95 6.28 9.73 0.77
C PHE A 95 5.15 10.05 -0.20
N ILE A 96 4.65 9.02 -0.88
CA ILE A 96 3.35 9.04 -1.54
C ILE A 96 2.53 7.92 -0.93
N GLY A 97 1.47 8.27 -0.20
CA GLY A 97 0.55 7.33 0.43
C GLY A 97 -0.82 7.37 -0.23
N ILE A 98 -1.30 6.22 -0.71
CA ILE A 98 -2.60 6.09 -1.36
C ILE A 98 -3.57 5.36 -0.43
N SER A 99 -4.77 5.92 -0.21
CA SER A 99 -5.84 5.31 0.58
C SER A 99 -5.33 4.90 1.99
N GLN A 100 -5.35 3.60 2.34
CA GLN A 100 -4.77 3.07 3.58
C GLN A 100 -3.29 3.43 3.72
N GLY A 101 -2.51 3.38 2.63
CA GLY A 101 -1.10 3.80 2.64
C GLY A 101 -0.94 5.28 3.01
N GLY A 102 -1.90 6.12 2.65
CA GLY A 102 -1.93 7.52 3.07
C GLY A 102 -2.24 7.68 4.56
N MET A 103 -3.09 6.83 5.15
CA MET A 103 -3.34 6.82 6.60
C MET A 103 -2.07 6.40 7.36
N ILE A 104 -1.39 5.34 6.90
CA ILE A 104 -0.12 4.88 7.46
C ILE A 104 0.95 5.98 7.36
N SER A 105 1.06 6.64 6.21
CA SER A 105 2.02 7.73 6.00
C SER A 105 1.80 8.92 6.94
N GLN A 106 0.55 9.23 7.28
CA GLN A 106 0.23 10.27 8.27
C GLN A 106 0.70 9.87 9.66
N ILE A 107 0.52 8.60 10.05
CA ILE A 107 1.02 8.06 11.33
C ILE A 107 2.55 8.11 11.36
N ILE A 108 3.22 7.73 10.26
CA ILE A 108 4.69 7.84 10.16
C ILE A 108 5.14 9.30 10.33
N ALA A 109 4.44 10.25 9.70
CA ALA A 109 4.79 11.67 9.81
C ALA A 109 4.58 12.22 11.22
N GLU A 110 3.62 11.67 11.98
CA GLU A 110 3.36 12.04 13.37
C GLU A 110 4.37 11.40 14.35
N GLN A 111 4.62 10.10 14.21
CA GLN A 111 5.41 9.32 15.17
C GLN A 111 6.91 9.31 14.85
N TYR A 112 7.27 9.45 13.57
CA TYR A 112 8.64 9.41 13.05
C TYR A 112 8.93 10.62 12.14
N PRO A 113 8.68 11.87 12.58
CA PRO A 113 8.79 13.06 11.71
C PRO A 113 10.17 13.24 11.08
N GLN A 114 11.23 12.73 11.73
CA GLN A 114 12.60 12.76 11.21
C GLN A 114 12.75 11.93 9.92
N LYS A 115 11.91 10.91 9.70
CA LYS A 115 11.94 10.05 8.50
C LYS A 115 11.21 10.66 7.29
N VAL A 116 10.43 11.71 7.50
CA VAL A 116 9.58 12.29 6.45
C VAL A 116 10.15 13.62 5.98
N GLU A 117 10.54 13.68 4.70
CA GLU A 117 10.92 14.94 4.06
C GLU A 117 9.70 15.69 3.53
N ARG A 118 8.87 14.97 2.78
CA ARG A 118 7.63 15.48 2.16
C ARG A 118 6.60 14.37 2.15
N LEU A 119 5.34 14.74 2.21
CA LEU A 119 4.21 13.81 2.20
C LEU A 119 3.19 14.23 1.16
N ALA A 120 2.89 13.35 0.21
CA ALA A 120 1.77 13.45 -0.72
C ALA A 120 0.73 12.39 -0.39
N LEU A 121 -0.54 12.80 -0.28
CA LEU A 121 -1.66 11.93 0.07
C LEU A 121 -2.63 11.85 -1.11
N GLY A 122 -2.91 10.64 -1.57
CA GLY A 122 -3.91 10.37 -2.59
C GLY A 122 -5.08 9.56 -2.05
N CYS A 123 -6.32 10.00 -2.27
CA CYS A 123 -7.55 9.26 -1.92
C CYS A 123 -7.57 8.77 -0.47
N SER A 124 -7.05 9.57 0.48
CA SER A 124 -6.86 9.23 1.88
C SER A 124 -7.55 10.21 2.81
N ALA A 125 -7.64 9.88 4.09
CA ALA A 125 -8.25 10.72 5.11
C ALA A 125 -7.56 10.52 6.47
N ALA A 126 -7.53 11.58 7.29
CA ALA A 126 -7.07 11.48 8.67
C ALA A 126 -8.15 10.89 9.60
N ARG A 127 -9.40 10.96 9.22
CA ARG A 127 -10.54 10.42 9.98
C ARG A 127 -11.61 9.86 9.03
N LEU A 128 -12.21 8.75 9.45
CA LEU A 128 -13.38 8.20 8.78
C LEU A 128 -14.62 8.97 9.22
N ASN A 129 -15.43 9.42 8.26
CA ASN A 129 -16.79 9.86 8.51
C ASN A 129 -17.74 8.66 8.66
N ASP A 130 -19.00 8.89 8.97
CA ASP A 130 -19.98 7.82 9.22
C ASP A 130 -20.19 6.94 7.99
N MET A 131 -20.22 7.52 6.80
CA MET A 131 -20.33 6.76 5.55
C MET A 131 -19.12 5.83 5.33
N SER A 132 -17.91 6.35 5.46
CA SER A 132 -16.69 5.55 5.31
C SER A 132 -16.59 4.48 6.39
N ARG A 133 -17.00 4.80 7.62
CA ARG A 133 -17.04 3.84 8.73
C ARG A 133 -18.01 2.70 8.46
N ALA A 134 -19.20 3.00 7.94
CA ALA A 134 -20.19 1.98 7.57
C ALA A 134 -19.64 1.04 6.48
N VAL A 135 -18.96 1.58 5.46
CA VAL A 135 -18.32 0.77 4.41
C VAL A 135 -17.24 -0.15 4.98
N MET A 136 -16.35 0.40 5.83
CA MET A 136 -15.29 -0.40 6.46
C MET A 136 -15.85 -1.50 7.39
N THR A 137 -16.94 -1.22 8.10
CA THR A 137 -17.62 -2.20 8.94
C THR A 137 -18.19 -3.35 8.10
N GLU A 138 -18.79 -3.05 6.96
CA GLU A 138 -19.29 -4.08 6.05
C GLU A 138 -18.15 -4.91 5.44
N TRP A 139 -17.05 -4.30 5.03
CA TRP A 139 -15.88 -5.05 4.54
C TRP A 139 -15.30 -5.97 5.60
N LYS A 140 -15.21 -5.49 6.84
CA LYS A 140 -14.80 -6.34 7.98
C LYS A 140 -15.72 -7.53 8.14
N ARG A 141 -17.05 -7.32 8.17
CA ARG A 141 -18.05 -8.39 8.28
C ARG A 141 -17.92 -9.44 7.18
N LEU A 142 -17.74 -9.00 5.92
CA LEU A 142 -17.57 -9.90 4.78
C LEU A 142 -16.26 -10.69 4.86
N ALA A 143 -15.18 -10.04 5.31
CA ALA A 143 -13.89 -10.70 5.51
C ALA A 143 -13.96 -11.75 6.62
N GLU A 144 -14.59 -11.45 7.75
CA GLU A 144 -14.82 -12.39 8.86
C GLU A 144 -15.69 -13.57 8.44
N ALA A 145 -16.69 -13.34 7.57
CA ALA A 145 -17.49 -14.38 6.96
C ALA A 145 -16.75 -15.20 5.89
N ARG A 146 -15.53 -14.80 5.52
CA ARG A 146 -14.73 -15.37 4.41
C ARG A 146 -15.45 -15.34 3.07
N ASP A 147 -16.38 -14.41 2.88
CA ASP A 147 -17.10 -14.19 1.63
C ASP A 147 -16.28 -13.25 0.74
N ILE A 148 -15.22 -13.81 0.15
CA ILE A 148 -14.26 -13.04 -0.65
C ILE A 148 -14.93 -12.46 -1.90
N GLU A 149 -15.86 -13.18 -2.52
CA GLU A 149 -16.56 -12.69 -3.71
C GLU A 149 -17.43 -11.47 -3.39
N ALA A 150 -18.22 -11.53 -2.34
CA ALA A 150 -19.02 -10.38 -1.89
C ALA A 150 -18.14 -9.21 -1.45
N LEU A 151 -17.02 -9.48 -0.75
CA LEU A 151 -16.08 -8.47 -0.35
C LEU A 151 -15.49 -7.74 -1.56
N CYS A 152 -14.99 -8.49 -2.56
CA CYS A 152 -14.43 -7.91 -3.78
C CYS A 152 -15.47 -7.13 -4.57
N SER A 153 -16.69 -7.68 -4.72
CA SER A 153 -17.78 -6.98 -5.42
C SER A 153 -18.15 -5.68 -4.72
N ASN A 154 -18.32 -5.71 -3.40
CA ASN A 154 -18.64 -4.53 -2.60
C ASN A 154 -17.52 -3.49 -2.65
N PHE A 155 -16.25 -3.92 -2.54
CA PHE A 155 -15.09 -3.05 -2.69
C PHE A 155 -15.10 -2.32 -4.05
N ILE A 156 -15.29 -3.05 -5.14
CA ILE A 156 -15.34 -2.48 -6.49
C ILE A 156 -16.48 -1.47 -6.60
N ASP A 157 -17.67 -1.81 -6.12
CA ASP A 157 -18.85 -0.95 -6.20
C ASP A 157 -18.72 0.33 -5.34
N LYS A 158 -17.86 0.36 -4.33
CA LYS A 158 -17.64 1.54 -3.47
C LYS A 158 -16.44 2.40 -3.88
N VAL A 159 -15.44 1.80 -4.53
CA VAL A 159 -14.17 2.47 -4.84
C VAL A 159 -14.14 3.03 -6.26
N PHE A 160 -14.77 2.37 -7.21
CA PHE A 160 -14.70 2.76 -8.61
C PHE A 160 -15.95 3.49 -9.10
N SER A 161 -15.78 4.35 -10.10
CA SER A 161 -16.90 5.04 -10.74
C SER A 161 -17.82 4.06 -11.48
N ALA A 162 -19.09 4.42 -11.62
CA ALA A 162 -20.06 3.61 -12.38
C ALA A 162 -19.58 3.31 -13.82
N GLU A 163 -18.87 4.24 -14.46
CA GLU A 163 -18.29 4.05 -15.78
C GLU A 163 -17.20 2.98 -15.78
N THR A 164 -16.28 3.05 -14.82
CA THR A 164 -15.19 2.08 -14.63
C THR A 164 -15.76 0.68 -14.35
N ILE A 165 -16.76 0.60 -13.47
CA ILE A 165 -17.44 -0.67 -13.14
C ILE A 165 -18.07 -1.27 -14.40
N ARG A 166 -18.85 -0.48 -15.16
CA ARG A 166 -19.50 -0.96 -16.39
C ARG A 166 -18.49 -1.53 -17.39
N LYS A 167 -17.29 -0.93 -17.49
CA LYS A 167 -16.27 -1.29 -18.46
C LYS A 167 -15.37 -2.45 -18.00
N TYR A 168 -15.05 -2.50 -16.71
CA TYR A 168 -13.95 -3.33 -16.21
C TYR A 168 -14.32 -4.28 -15.06
N LYS A 169 -15.60 -4.35 -14.61
CA LYS A 169 -15.99 -5.15 -13.43
C LYS A 169 -15.46 -6.58 -13.46
N LYS A 170 -15.56 -7.27 -14.60
CA LYS A 170 -15.09 -8.67 -14.73
C LYS A 170 -13.57 -8.80 -14.55
N SER A 171 -12.80 -7.84 -15.06
CA SER A 171 -11.34 -7.83 -14.90
C SER A 171 -10.95 -7.49 -13.45
N LEU A 172 -11.60 -6.50 -12.87
CA LEU A 172 -11.39 -6.11 -11.47
C LEU A 172 -11.71 -7.26 -10.50
N MET A 173 -12.80 -7.99 -10.73
CA MET A 173 -13.13 -9.18 -9.94
C MET A 173 -12.03 -10.24 -10.04
N ARG A 174 -11.59 -10.60 -11.26
CA ARG A 174 -10.53 -11.59 -11.45
C ARG A 174 -9.21 -11.22 -10.74
N MET A 175 -8.80 -9.95 -10.80
CA MET A 175 -7.57 -9.48 -10.14
C MET A 175 -7.60 -9.68 -8.62
N ASN A 176 -8.79 -9.74 -8.02
CA ASN A 176 -8.95 -9.82 -6.56
C ASN A 176 -9.36 -11.22 -6.06
N THR A 177 -9.91 -12.08 -6.94
CA THR A 177 -10.46 -13.39 -6.54
C THR A 177 -9.66 -14.60 -7.04
N ASN A 178 -8.87 -14.47 -8.12
CA ASN A 178 -8.11 -15.60 -8.61
C ASN A 178 -6.88 -15.87 -7.73
N ASP A 179 -6.78 -17.13 -7.29
CA ASP A 179 -5.55 -17.70 -6.74
C ASP A 179 -4.71 -18.17 -7.94
N ASP A 180 -3.72 -17.37 -8.34
CA ASP A 180 -2.61 -17.79 -9.21
C ASP A 180 -1.32 -17.78 -8.38
#